data_ba8649bd8db5e498294075face5d6e2f
#
_entry.id   ba8649bd8db5e498294075face5d6e2f
#
_cell.length_a   1.000
_cell.length_b   1.000
_cell.length_c   1.000
_cell.angle_alpha   90.00
_cell.angle_beta   90.00
_cell.angle_gamma   90.00
#
_symmetry.space_group_name_H-M   'P 1'
#
loop_
_entity.id
_entity.type
_entity.pdbx_description
1 polymer ?
#
loop_
_entity_poly.entity_id
_entity_poly.type
_entity_poly.pdbx_seq_one_letter_code
_entity_poly.pdbx_strand_id
1 'polypeptide(L)'
;MSVSELSTSTQNYLKVIWSLTEWSAEPVTATLISKQTGLRMSSVSDAVRKLAAQGLIVHAPYGSVELTEKGRGYAVDMIRRHRLIETFLVETLGYTWDEVHDEAEHLEHAVSDYLVDRLDKLLGHPTRDPHGDPIPTADGTVPALDACRLTDAGAGAGAAGTTVTVERISDSDPTLLKFFEENGIVVGAVLTVTEGAPFSESLDVKVDGAKNSVPPVSYTH
;
A
#
# COMPACT_ATOMS: atom_id res chain seq x y z
N MET A 1 -20.75 12.50 -5.17
CA MET A 1 -20.60 11.73 -6.43
C MET A 1 -19.88 10.46 -6.05
N SER A 2 -20.42 9.29 -6.42
CA SER A 2 -19.82 8.00 -6.09
C SER A 2 -18.67 7.70 -7.06
N VAL A 3 -17.61 7.05 -6.58
CA VAL A 3 -16.52 6.56 -7.43
C VAL A 3 -17.04 5.50 -8.44
N SER A 4 -18.14 4.83 -8.14
CA SER A 4 -18.79 3.87 -9.04
C SER A 4 -19.30 4.48 -10.36
N GLU A 5 -19.37 5.82 -10.46
CA GLU A 5 -19.70 6.52 -11.71
C GLU A 5 -18.51 6.64 -12.68
N LEU A 6 -17.30 6.38 -12.17
CA LEU A 6 -16.07 6.42 -12.97
C LEU A 6 -15.83 5.07 -13.66
N SER A 7 -15.15 5.11 -14.82
CA SER A 7 -14.69 3.86 -15.44
C SER A 7 -13.62 3.18 -14.57
N THR A 8 -13.60 1.83 -14.58
CA THR A 8 -12.56 1.02 -13.89
C THR A 8 -11.15 1.53 -14.15
N SER A 9 -10.83 1.85 -15.40
CA SER A 9 -9.50 2.42 -15.73
C SER A 9 -9.23 3.75 -15.03
N THR A 10 -10.23 4.63 -14.88
CA THR A 10 -10.09 5.88 -14.15
C THR A 10 -9.88 5.63 -12.66
N GLN A 11 -10.64 4.72 -12.08
CA GLN A 11 -10.51 4.30 -10.68
C GLN A 11 -9.10 3.78 -10.40
N ASN A 12 -8.58 2.86 -11.23
CA ASN A 12 -7.24 2.30 -11.09
C ASN A 12 -6.14 3.37 -11.15
N TYR A 13 -6.21 4.29 -12.10
CA TYR A 13 -5.21 5.36 -12.18
C TYR A 13 -5.21 6.26 -10.94
N LEU A 14 -6.38 6.63 -10.43
CA LEU A 14 -6.49 7.46 -9.23
C LEU A 14 -5.94 6.73 -8.01
N LYS A 15 -6.28 5.44 -7.84
CA LYS A 15 -5.77 4.56 -6.80
C LYS A 15 -4.24 4.47 -6.86
N VAL A 16 -3.67 4.17 -8.03
CA VAL A 16 -2.22 4.06 -8.22
C VAL A 16 -1.49 5.38 -7.92
N ILE A 17 -2.01 6.52 -8.39
CA ILE A 17 -1.40 7.83 -8.09
C ILE A 17 -1.40 8.08 -6.59
N TRP A 18 -2.48 7.76 -5.88
CA TRP A 18 -2.55 7.88 -4.43
C TRP A 18 -1.54 6.95 -3.74
N SER A 19 -1.54 5.66 -4.06
CA SER A 19 -0.66 4.66 -3.43
C SER A 19 0.81 5.01 -3.58
N LEU A 20 1.23 5.55 -4.72
CA LEU A 20 2.59 6.03 -4.92
C LEU A 20 2.98 7.15 -3.94
N THR A 21 2.04 7.97 -3.49
CA THR A 21 2.29 9.03 -2.51
C THR A 21 2.30 8.55 -1.06
N GLU A 22 1.71 7.39 -0.78
CA GLU A 22 1.70 6.82 0.59
C GLU A 22 3.06 6.24 1.00
N TRP A 23 3.84 5.76 0.04
CA TRP A 23 5.11 5.07 0.28
C TRP A 23 6.35 5.92 -0.01
N SER A 24 6.18 7.05 -0.67
CA SER A 24 7.31 7.90 -1.07
C SER A 24 6.90 9.36 -1.13
N ALA A 25 7.81 10.24 -0.70
CA ALA A 25 7.70 11.68 -0.91
C ALA A 25 8.15 12.12 -2.32
N GLU A 26 8.62 11.17 -3.15
CA GLU A 26 9.05 11.45 -4.52
C GLU A 26 7.86 11.87 -5.39
N PRO A 27 8.06 12.84 -6.31
CA PRO A 27 7.00 13.25 -7.22
C PRO A 27 6.49 12.10 -8.08
N VAL A 28 5.17 11.92 -8.12
CA VAL A 28 4.55 10.92 -9.00
C VAL A 28 4.71 11.35 -10.45
N THR A 29 5.30 10.50 -11.29
CA THR A 29 5.51 10.76 -12.71
C THR A 29 4.81 9.72 -13.58
N ALA A 30 4.57 10.04 -14.85
CA ALA A 30 4.02 9.07 -15.81
C ALA A 30 4.89 7.81 -15.92
N THR A 31 6.21 7.93 -15.71
CA THR A 31 7.13 6.78 -15.69
C THR A 31 6.89 5.88 -14.49
N LEU A 32 6.70 6.45 -13.29
CA LEU A 32 6.36 5.67 -12.10
C LEU A 32 5.00 4.99 -12.24
N ILE A 33 4.00 5.69 -12.76
CA ILE A 33 2.67 5.12 -13.04
C ILE A 33 2.79 3.96 -14.04
N SER A 34 3.59 4.12 -15.11
CA SER A 34 3.83 3.06 -16.10
C SER A 34 4.51 1.83 -15.48
N LYS A 35 5.49 2.05 -14.62
CA LYS A 35 6.16 0.97 -13.87
C LYS A 35 5.19 0.24 -12.95
N GLN A 36 4.40 0.97 -12.17
CA GLN A 36 3.46 0.41 -11.20
C GLN A 36 2.31 -0.36 -11.86
N THR A 37 1.79 0.15 -12.98
CA THR A 37 0.65 -0.48 -13.68
C THR A 37 1.07 -1.53 -14.70
N GLY A 38 2.35 -1.63 -15.07
CA GLY A 38 2.82 -2.46 -16.17
C GLY A 38 2.35 -1.99 -17.57
N LEU A 39 1.67 -0.85 -17.67
CA LEU A 39 1.12 -0.33 -18.92
C LEU A 39 2.17 0.45 -19.71
N ARG A 40 2.00 0.50 -21.03
CA ARG A 40 2.89 1.26 -21.92
C ARG A 40 2.78 2.76 -21.64
N MET A 41 3.90 3.46 -21.74
CA MET A 41 3.98 4.93 -21.56
C MET A 41 2.97 5.71 -22.41
N SER A 42 2.67 5.27 -23.64
CA SER A 42 1.65 5.91 -24.49
C SER A 42 0.26 5.85 -23.86
N SER A 43 -0.11 4.68 -23.31
CA SER A 43 -1.40 4.49 -22.62
C SER A 43 -1.50 5.34 -21.35
N VAL A 44 -0.40 5.40 -20.57
CA VAL A 44 -0.33 6.24 -19.37
C VAL A 44 -0.44 7.72 -19.72
N SER A 45 0.28 8.19 -20.77
CA SER A 45 0.22 9.58 -21.21
C SER A 45 -1.18 9.99 -21.68
N ASP A 46 -1.90 9.09 -22.37
CA ASP A 46 -3.27 9.33 -22.79
C ASP A 46 -4.24 9.38 -21.59
N ALA A 47 -4.05 8.47 -20.63
CA ALA A 47 -4.84 8.47 -19.40
C ALA A 47 -4.60 9.73 -18.56
N VAL A 48 -3.35 10.13 -18.35
CA VAL A 48 -2.99 11.39 -17.64
C VAL A 48 -3.66 12.59 -18.30
N ARG A 49 -3.62 12.69 -19.63
CA ARG A 49 -4.28 13.78 -20.37
C ARG A 49 -5.81 13.77 -20.16
N LYS A 50 -6.42 12.57 -20.19
CA LYS A 50 -7.87 12.40 -19.95
C LYS A 50 -8.25 12.77 -18.51
N LEU A 51 -7.49 12.32 -17.52
CA LEU A 51 -7.74 12.63 -16.12
C LEU A 51 -7.59 14.14 -15.84
N ALA A 52 -6.58 14.78 -16.44
CA ALA A 52 -6.41 16.24 -16.36
C ALA A 52 -7.60 16.98 -16.98
N ALA A 53 -8.08 16.56 -18.15
CA ALA A 53 -9.26 17.15 -18.78
C ALA A 53 -10.55 16.97 -17.96
N GLN A 54 -10.63 15.92 -17.13
CA GLN A 54 -11.73 15.70 -16.19
C GLN A 54 -11.57 16.47 -14.86
N GLY A 55 -10.47 17.18 -14.68
CA GLY A 55 -10.16 17.91 -13.45
C GLY A 55 -9.88 17.00 -12.25
N LEU A 56 -9.40 15.78 -12.49
CA LEU A 56 -9.07 14.80 -11.44
C LEU A 56 -7.60 14.85 -11.02
N ILE A 57 -6.75 15.32 -11.92
CA ILE A 57 -5.33 15.55 -11.67
C ILE A 57 -4.90 16.88 -12.26
N VAL A 58 -3.75 17.35 -11.81
CA VAL A 58 -3.02 18.49 -12.40
C VAL A 58 -1.61 18.06 -12.77
N HIS A 59 -1.07 18.68 -13.84
CA HIS A 59 0.36 18.59 -14.12
C HIS A 59 1.07 19.64 -13.26
N ALA A 60 1.92 19.18 -12.37
CA ALA A 60 2.78 20.03 -11.57
C ALA A 60 4.14 20.29 -12.28
N PRO A 61 4.98 21.17 -11.75
CA PRO A 61 6.31 21.41 -12.28
C PRO A 61 7.12 20.12 -12.44
N TYR A 62 7.99 20.12 -13.45
CA TYR A 62 8.87 18.98 -13.79
C TYR A 62 8.16 17.68 -14.24
N GLY A 63 6.90 17.81 -14.71
CA GLY A 63 6.15 16.67 -15.24
C GLY A 63 5.57 15.73 -14.19
N SER A 64 5.51 16.15 -12.93
CA SER A 64 4.80 15.41 -11.89
C SER A 64 3.28 15.49 -12.08
N VAL A 65 2.60 14.49 -11.54
CA VAL A 65 1.15 14.33 -11.57
C VAL A 65 0.64 14.40 -10.13
N GLU A 66 -0.28 15.31 -9.86
CA GLU A 66 -0.87 15.49 -8.55
C GLU A 66 -2.39 15.32 -8.63
N LEU A 67 -2.97 14.67 -7.63
CA LEU A 67 -4.42 14.57 -7.51
C LEU A 67 -5.01 15.95 -7.14
N THR A 68 -6.08 16.34 -7.81
CA THR A 68 -6.91 17.45 -7.33
C THR A 68 -7.66 17.02 -6.07
N GLU A 69 -8.29 17.94 -5.34
CA GLU A 69 -9.14 17.58 -4.20
C GLU A 69 -10.23 16.58 -4.61
N LYS A 70 -10.86 16.79 -5.78
CA LYS A 70 -11.84 15.86 -6.35
C LYS A 70 -11.23 14.51 -6.67
N GLY A 71 -10.06 14.49 -7.32
CA GLY A 71 -9.35 13.25 -7.66
C GLY A 71 -8.91 12.48 -6.41
N ARG A 72 -8.43 13.21 -5.39
CA ARG A 72 -8.07 12.65 -4.09
C ARG A 72 -9.26 11.98 -3.41
N GLY A 73 -10.43 12.63 -3.40
CA GLY A 73 -11.63 12.05 -2.81
C GLY A 73 -11.98 10.70 -3.43
N TYR A 74 -11.94 10.59 -4.76
CA TYR A 74 -12.19 9.31 -5.44
C TYR A 74 -11.09 8.27 -5.19
N ALA A 75 -9.83 8.68 -5.17
CA ALA A 75 -8.71 7.78 -4.89
C ALA A 75 -8.84 7.18 -3.48
N VAL A 76 -9.09 8.01 -2.48
CA VAL A 76 -9.28 7.61 -1.08
C VAL A 76 -10.49 6.67 -0.91
N ASP A 77 -11.58 6.91 -1.65
CA ASP A 77 -12.74 6.02 -1.64
C ASP A 77 -12.39 4.64 -2.24
N MET A 78 -11.60 4.58 -3.31
CA MET A 78 -11.12 3.30 -3.86
C MET A 78 -10.21 2.57 -2.88
N ILE A 79 -9.27 3.26 -2.24
CA ILE A 79 -8.39 2.69 -1.20
C ILE A 79 -9.20 2.12 -0.05
N ARG A 80 -10.22 2.86 0.42
CA ARG A 80 -11.11 2.38 1.48
C ARG A 80 -11.83 1.09 1.08
N ARG A 81 -12.38 1.02 -0.14
CA ARG A 81 -13.05 -0.18 -0.66
C ARG A 81 -12.11 -1.37 -0.69
N HIS A 82 -10.94 -1.18 -1.26
CA HIS A 82 -9.92 -2.19 -1.39
C HIS A 82 -9.58 -2.79 -0.01
N ARG A 83 -9.14 -1.96 0.92
CA ARG A 83 -8.69 -2.37 2.27
C ARG A 83 -9.81 -3.00 3.12
N LEU A 84 -11.06 -2.53 3.00
CA LEU A 84 -12.20 -3.16 3.66
C LEU A 84 -12.53 -4.53 3.07
N ILE A 85 -12.39 -4.71 1.75
CA ILE A 85 -12.58 -6.00 1.09
C ILE A 85 -11.50 -6.96 1.53
N GLU A 86 -10.23 -6.58 1.51
CA GLU A 86 -9.11 -7.40 2.00
C GLU A 86 -9.36 -7.84 3.44
N THR A 87 -9.69 -6.92 4.33
CA THR A 87 -9.99 -7.22 5.73
C THR A 87 -11.14 -8.23 5.85
N PHE A 88 -12.21 -8.05 5.10
CA PHE A 88 -13.32 -8.99 5.08
C PHE A 88 -12.92 -10.39 4.56
N LEU A 89 -12.17 -10.45 3.49
CA LEU A 89 -11.72 -11.71 2.90
C LEU A 89 -10.82 -12.47 3.86
N VAL A 90 -9.89 -11.81 4.50
CA VAL A 90 -8.97 -12.44 5.47
C VAL A 90 -9.72 -12.82 6.75
N GLU A 91 -10.39 -11.90 7.43
CA GLU A 91 -10.97 -12.14 8.75
C GLU A 91 -12.22 -13.02 8.72
N THR A 92 -13.02 -12.94 7.64
CA THR A 92 -14.30 -13.64 7.56
C THR A 92 -14.25 -14.89 6.70
N LEU A 93 -13.53 -14.87 5.60
CA LEU A 93 -13.46 -15.97 4.64
C LEU A 93 -12.17 -16.80 4.72
N GLY A 94 -11.19 -16.35 5.50
CA GLY A 94 -9.94 -17.09 5.74
C GLY A 94 -8.97 -17.09 4.56
N TYR A 95 -9.02 -16.06 3.72
CA TYR A 95 -7.98 -15.85 2.70
C TYR A 95 -6.63 -15.64 3.39
N THR A 96 -5.57 -16.11 2.77
CA THR A 96 -4.22 -15.76 3.21
C THR A 96 -3.87 -14.34 2.76
N TRP A 97 -3.00 -13.69 3.47
CA TRP A 97 -2.70 -12.28 3.21
C TRP A 97 -1.87 -12.06 1.93
N ASP A 98 -1.22 -13.09 1.41
CA ASP A 98 -0.51 -13.11 0.13
C ASP A 98 -1.44 -13.35 -1.08
N GLU A 99 -2.65 -13.89 -0.86
CA GLU A 99 -3.63 -14.17 -1.92
C GLU A 99 -4.72 -13.09 -2.04
N VAL A 100 -4.96 -12.34 -0.95
CA VAL A 100 -6.13 -11.47 -0.81
C VAL A 100 -6.12 -10.26 -1.75
N HIS A 101 -4.92 -9.73 -2.06
CA HIS A 101 -4.77 -8.52 -2.87
C HIS A 101 -5.41 -8.64 -4.26
N ASP A 102 -5.08 -9.70 -4.98
CA ASP A 102 -5.60 -9.93 -6.34
C ASP A 102 -7.13 -10.09 -6.34
N GLU A 103 -7.71 -10.76 -5.34
CA GLU A 103 -9.15 -10.91 -5.22
C GLU A 103 -9.83 -9.56 -4.90
N ALA A 104 -9.25 -8.75 -4.01
CA ALA A 104 -9.76 -7.43 -3.70
C ALA A 104 -9.72 -6.48 -4.92
N GLU A 105 -8.65 -6.53 -5.73
CA GLU A 105 -8.54 -5.80 -7.01
C GLU A 105 -9.70 -6.12 -7.97
N HIS A 106 -10.14 -7.36 -8.02
CA HIS A 106 -11.28 -7.74 -8.86
C HIS A 106 -12.62 -7.24 -8.30
N LEU A 107 -12.80 -7.30 -6.98
CA LEU A 107 -14.08 -7.00 -6.33
C LEU A 107 -14.34 -5.50 -6.16
N GLU A 108 -13.31 -4.70 -5.90
CA GLU A 108 -13.44 -3.28 -5.52
C GLU A 108 -14.21 -2.43 -6.53
N HIS A 109 -14.15 -2.80 -7.82
CA HIS A 109 -14.85 -2.11 -8.90
C HIS A 109 -16.32 -2.50 -9.04
N ALA A 110 -16.71 -3.67 -8.54
CA ALA A 110 -18.06 -4.22 -8.68
C ALA A 110 -18.94 -3.96 -7.46
N VAL A 111 -18.36 -3.68 -6.29
CA VAL A 111 -19.11 -3.46 -5.06
C VAL A 111 -19.77 -2.09 -5.04
N SER A 112 -20.98 -2.02 -4.48
CA SER A 112 -21.71 -0.77 -4.25
C SER A 112 -21.25 -0.09 -2.95
N ASP A 113 -21.42 1.24 -2.86
CA ASP A 113 -21.19 2.01 -1.64
C ASP A 113 -21.93 1.40 -0.43
N TYR A 114 -23.17 0.94 -0.66
CA TYR A 114 -23.98 0.28 0.36
C TYR A 114 -23.31 -1.00 0.90
N LEU A 115 -22.72 -1.82 0.02
CA LEU A 115 -21.99 -3.02 0.47
C LEU A 115 -20.73 -2.65 1.26
N VAL A 116 -19.98 -1.65 0.82
CA VAL A 116 -18.80 -1.14 1.53
C VAL A 116 -19.15 -0.69 2.94
N ASP A 117 -20.25 0.06 3.11
CA ASP A 117 -20.72 0.49 4.42
C ASP A 117 -21.17 -0.70 5.31
N ARG A 118 -21.69 -1.76 4.69
CA ARG A 118 -22.06 -2.98 5.44
C ARG A 118 -20.86 -3.78 5.87
N LEU A 119 -19.81 -3.85 5.03
CA LEU A 119 -18.54 -4.48 5.38
C LEU A 119 -17.87 -3.75 6.53
N ASP A 120 -17.76 -2.43 6.46
CA ASP A 120 -17.18 -1.60 7.51
C ASP A 120 -17.87 -1.82 8.87
N LYS A 121 -19.21 -1.86 8.89
CA LYS A 121 -19.97 -2.18 10.11
C LYS A 121 -19.79 -3.60 10.61
N LEU A 122 -19.76 -4.56 9.69
CA LEU A 122 -19.56 -5.98 10.02
C LEU A 122 -18.22 -6.20 10.71
N LEU A 123 -17.18 -5.54 10.21
CA LEU A 123 -15.80 -5.62 10.70
C LEU A 123 -15.55 -4.75 11.95
N GLY A 124 -16.55 -4.01 12.42
CA GLY A 124 -16.42 -3.17 13.62
C GLY A 124 -15.62 -1.89 13.40
N HIS A 125 -15.64 -1.34 12.19
CA HIS A 125 -14.91 -0.12 11.78
C HIS A 125 -13.39 -0.27 11.94
N PRO A 126 -12.76 -1.19 11.20
CA PRO A 126 -11.32 -1.42 11.30
C PRO A 126 -10.55 -0.19 10.85
N THR A 127 -9.46 0.10 11.52
CA THR A 127 -8.60 1.24 11.20
C THR A 127 -7.42 0.86 10.33
N ARG A 128 -7.15 -0.45 10.19
CA ARG A 128 -6.07 -1.03 9.39
C ARG A 128 -6.55 -2.29 8.69
N ASP A 129 -6.00 -2.56 7.54
CA ASP A 129 -6.18 -3.81 6.81
C ASP A 129 -5.19 -4.90 7.29
N PRO A 130 -5.24 -6.11 6.73
CA PRO A 130 -4.34 -7.21 7.13
C PRO A 130 -2.85 -6.92 6.97
N HIS A 131 -2.47 -6.02 6.06
CA HIS A 131 -1.08 -5.62 5.80
C HIS A 131 -0.63 -4.44 6.67
N GLY A 132 -1.52 -3.89 7.51
CA GLY A 132 -1.26 -2.76 8.38
C GLY A 132 -1.54 -1.40 7.73
N ASP A 133 -2.04 -1.37 6.52
CA ASP A 133 -2.37 -0.15 5.80
C ASP A 133 -3.57 0.57 6.42
N PRO A 134 -3.49 1.90 6.63
CA PRO A 134 -4.58 2.64 7.26
C PRO A 134 -5.84 2.67 6.39
N ILE A 135 -6.97 2.21 6.90
CA ILE A 135 -8.26 2.27 6.23
C ILE A 135 -8.84 3.67 6.35
N PRO A 136 -9.08 4.40 5.24
CA PRO A 136 -9.74 5.69 5.30
C PRO A 136 -11.15 5.59 5.89
N THR A 137 -11.54 6.59 6.66
CA THR A 137 -12.90 6.69 7.18
C THR A 137 -13.93 7.04 6.09
N ALA A 138 -15.22 6.88 6.37
CA ALA A 138 -16.28 7.16 5.41
C ALA A 138 -16.34 8.63 4.94
N ASP A 139 -15.79 9.56 5.71
CA ASP A 139 -15.67 10.98 5.33
C ASP A 139 -14.39 11.30 4.55
N GLY A 140 -13.56 10.28 4.24
CA GLY A 140 -12.33 10.43 3.48
C GLY A 140 -11.11 10.86 4.30
N THR A 141 -11.21 10.86 5.63
CA THR A 141 -10.05 11.07 6.50
C THR A 141 -9.16 9.84 6.47
N VAL A 142 -7.87 10.03 6.19
CA VAL A 142 -6.86 8.95 6.22
C VAL A 142 -6.15 9.02 7.56
N PRO A 143 -6.18 7.95 8.37
CA PRO A 143 -5.43 7.91 9.61
C PRO A 143 -3.93 8.11 9.37
N ALA A 144 -3.29 8.92 10.21
CA ALA A 144 -1.85 9.11 10.12
C ALA A 144 -1.11 7.82 10.53
N LEU A 145 -0.04 7.52 9.84
CA LEU A 145 0.89 6.45 10.17
C LEU A 145 2.20 7.09 10.65
N ASP A 146 2.54 6.92 11.92
CA ASP A 146 3.82 7.34 12.47
C ASP A 146 4.81 6.18 12.37
N ALA A 147 5.33 5.97 11.18
CA ALA A 147 6.27 4.90 10.88
C ALA A 147 7.35 5.37 9.89
N CYS A 148 8.51 4.76 9.97
CA CYS A 148 9.59 4.95 9.00
C CYS A 148 9.89 3.64 8.26
N ARG A 149 10.64 3.70 7.18
CA ARG A 149 11.09 2.50 6.48
C ARG A 149 12.07 1.73 7.35
N LEU A 150 12.05 0.42 7.24
CA LEU A 150 12.98 -0.45 7.98
C LEU A 150 14.44 -0.12 7.68
N THR A 151 14.74 0.29 6.43
CA THR A 151 16.07 0.76 6.03
C THR A 151 16.51 2.00 6.79
N ASP A 152 15.59 2.93 7.06
CA ASP A 152 15.88 4.16 7.78
C ASP A 152 16.06 3.86 9.28
N ALA A 153 15.27 2.94 9.83
CA ALA A 153 15.39 2.47 11.20
C ALA A 153 16.70 1.70 11.44
N GLY A 154 17.16 0.94 10.44
CA GLY A 154 18.42 0.19 10.50
C GLY A 154 19.67 1.03 10.24
N ALA A 155 19.53 2.20 9.61
CA ALA A 155 20.66 3.08 9.33
C ALA A 155 21.28 3.61 10.64
N GLY A 156 22.53 3.22 10.91
CA GLY A 156 23.24 3.62 12.12
C GLY A 156 22.87 2.82 13.38
N ALA A 157 22.16 1.71 13.25
CA ALA A 157 21.78 0.83 14.38
C ALA A 157 23.02 0.23 15.10
N GLY A 158 24.16 0.16 14.42
CA GLY A 158 25.39 -0.42 14.96
C GLY A 158 25.24 -1.89 15.36
N ALA A 159 26.21 -2.44 16.07
CA ALA A 159 26.22 -3.85 16.49
C ALA A 159 25.16 -4.19 17.55
N ALA A 160 24.65 -3.20 18.28
CA ALA A 160 23.61 -3.43 19.30
C ALA A 160 22.21 -3.60 18.69
N GLY A 161 22.01 -3.13 17.47
CA GLY A 161 20.74 -3.15 16.78
C GLY A 161 19.71 -2.13 17.29
N THR A 162 18.68 -1.91 16.49
CA THR A 162 17.50 -1.10 16.86
C THR A 162 16.28 -2.01 16.95
N THR A 163 15.50 -1.87 18.02
CA THR A 163 14.24 -2.61 18.16
C THR A 163 13.11 -1.79 17.55
N VAL A 164 12.34 -2.40 16.68
CA VAL A 164 11.20 -1.80 15.97
C VAL A 164 9.99 -2.72 16.00
N THR A 165 8.80 -2.15 15.88
CA THR A 165 7.56 -2.92 15.67
C THR A 165 7.12 -2.76 14.22
N VAL A 166 6.74 -3.86 13.59
CA VAL A 166 6.21 -3.84 12.22
C VAL A 166 4.82 -3.23 12.23
N GLU A 167 4.67 -2.05 11.63
CA GLU A 167 3.39 -1.36 11.54
C GLU A 167 2.66 -1.66 10.23
N ARG A 168 3.42 -1.96 9.17
CA ARG A 168 2.91 -2.05 7.81
C ARG A 168 3.89 -2.84 6.93
N ILE A 169 3.35 -3.65 6.02
CA ILE A 169 4.13 -4.43 5.03
C ILE A 169 3.53 -4.19 3.65
N SER A 170 4.38 -3.97 2.64
CA SER A 170 3.89 -3.81 1.26
C SER A 170 3.29 -5.10 0.72
N ASP A 171 2.12 -5.01 0.15
CA ASP A 171 1.36 -6.08 -0.51
C ASP A 171 1.72 -6.28 -1.99
N SER A 172 2.68 -5.50 -2.51
CA SER A 172 3.03 -5.48 -3.94
C SER A 172 3.72 -6.74 -4.47
N ASP A 173 4.25 -7.60 -3.58
CA ASP A 173 4.92 -8.85 -3.94
C ASP A 173 4.42 -10.01 -3.06
N PRO A 174 3.50 -10.86 -3.58
CA PRO A 174 2.97 -12.01 -2.84
C PRO A 174 4.05 -13.00 -2.38
N THR A 175 5.13 -13.16 -3.16
CA THR A 175 6.24 -14.05 -2.80
C THR A 175 6.99 -13.54 -1.58
N LEU A 176 7.18 -12.22 -1.52
CA LEU A 176 7.81 -11.56 -0.37
C LEU A 176 6.91 -11.61 0.86
N LEU A 177 5.60 -11.40 0.71
CA LEU A 177 4.64 -11.54 1.80
C LEU A 177 4.68 -12.93 2.42
N LYS A 178 4.65 -13.96 1.58
CA LYS A 178 4.74 -15.36 2.04
C LYS A 178 6.06 -15.64 2.77
N PHE A 179 7.18 -15.14 2.23
CA PHE A 179 8.48 -15.23 2.91
C PHE A 179 8.45 -14.56 4.29
N PHE A 180 7.86 -13.39 4.41
CA PHE A 180 7.73 -12.69 5.69
C PHE A 180 6.89 -13.49 6.68
N GLU A 181 5.75 -14.01 6.27
CA GLU A 181 4.88 -14.83 7.12
C GLU A 181 5.61 -16.08 7.63
N GLU A 182 6.27 -16.84 6.75
CA GLU A 182 7.03 -18.03 7.10
C GLU A 182 8.17 -17.75 8.11
N ASN A 183 8.67 -16.50 8.15
CA ASN A 183 9.70 -16.06 9.07
C ASN A 183 9.17 -15.26 10.27
N GLY A 184 7.85 -15.19 10.44
CA GLY A 184 7.21 -14.51 11.56
C GLY A 184 7.27 -12.97 11.49
N ILE A 185 7.58 -12.41 10.33
CA ILE A 185 7.53 -10.96 10.08
C ILE A 185 6.11 -10.63 9.65
N VAL A 186 5.27 -10.29 10.61
CA VAL A 186 3.87 -9.93 10.42
C VAL A 186 3.59 -8.59 11.10
N VAL A 187 2.47 -7.95 10.80
CA VAL A 187 2.06 -6.71 11.46
C VAL A 187 2.00 -6.94 12.98
N GLY A 188 2.60 -6.06 13.75
CA GLY A 188 2.76 -6.16 15.20
C GLY A 188 3.98 -6.96 15.67
N ALA A 189 4.71 -7.64 14.79
CA ALA A 189 5.95 -8.32 15.18
C ALA A 189 7.01 -7.33 15.66
N VAL A 190 7.75 -7.71 16.67
CA VAL A 190 8.89 -6.95 17.20
C VAL A 190 10.17 -7.49 16.58
N LEU A 191 10.93 -6.61 15.95
CA LEU A 191 12.16 -6.93 15.25
C LEU A 191 13.35 -6.25 15.90
N THR A 192 14.49 -6.94 15.99
CA THR A 192 15.80 -6.31 16.20
C THR A 192 16.50 -6.24 14.85
N VAL A 193 16.83 -5.04 14.42
CA VAL A 193 17.43 -4.73 13.12
C VAL A 193 18.86 -4.27 13.31
N THR A 194 19.80 -4.88 12.60
CA THR A 194 21.21 -4.49 12.55
C THR A 194 21.65 -4.25 11.13
N GLU A 195 22.72 -3.49 10.95
CA GLU A 195 23.36 -3.38 9.63
C GLU A 195 23.82 -4.76 9.16
N GLY A 196 23.55 -5.07 7.91
CA GLY A 196 24.01 -6.31 7.27
C GLY A 196 25.51 -6.32 7.02
N ALA A 197 25.97 -7.27 6.20
CA ALA A 197 27.39 -7.40 5.87
C ALA A 197 27.94 -6.11 5.26
N PRO A 198 29.20 -5.75 5.55
CA PRO A 198 29.84 -4.56 4.97
C PRO A 198 29.69 -4.54 3.42
N PHE A 199 29.33 -3.38 2.88
CA PHE A 199 29.10 -3.17 1.44
C PHE A 199 27.86 -3.88 0.86
N SER A 200 26.99 -4.44 1.71
CA SER A 200 25.67 -4.91 1.27
C SER A 200 24.61 -3.85 1.59
N GLU A 201 23.56 -3.79 0.75
CA GLU A 201 22.35 -3.00 1.02
C GLU A 201 21.33 -3.81 1.84
N SER A 202 21.76 -4.91 2.47
CA SER A 202 20.90 -5.77 3.27
C SER A 202 20.91 -5.34 4.74
N LEU A 203 19.83 -5.68 5.43
CA LEU A 203 19.71 -5.61 6.88
C LEU A 203 19.68 -7.02 7.46
N ASP A 204 20.30 -7.22 8.60
CA ASP A 204 20.10 -8.41 9.39
C ASP A 204 18.92 -8.18 10.35
N VAL A 205 17.91 -9.04 10.23
CA VAL A 205 16.67 -8.93 10.99
C VAL A 205 16.50 -10.15 11.87
N LYS A 206 16.20 -9.93 13.14
CA LYS A 206 15.83 -10.97 14.09
C LYS A 206 14.44 -10.69 14.62
N VAL A 207 13.53 -11.64 14.44
CA VAL A 207 12.19 -11.57 15.04
C VAL A 207 12.27 -11.94 16.51
N ASP A 208 11.67 -11.14 17.37
CA ASP A 208 11.65 -11.43 18.81
C ASP A 208 10.89 -12.71 19.11
N GLY A 209 11.46 -13.58 19.91
CA GLY A 209 10.91 -14.93 20.18
C GLY A 209 11.17 -16.00 19.10
N ALA A 210 11.72 -15.67 17.93
CA ALA A 210 12.10 -16.63 16.92
C ALA A 210 13.47 -17.29 17.24
N LYS A 211 13.59 -18.58 16.89
CA LYS A 211 14.84 -19.34 17.12
C LYS A 211 15.95 -19.03 16.10
N ASN A 212 15.58 -18.53 14.92
CA ASN A 212 16.49 -18.30 13.81
C ASN A 212 16.47 -16.83 13.41
N SER A 213 17.60 -16.30 12.91
CA SER A 213 17.64 -15.03 12.21
C SER A 213 17.02 -15.19 10.81
N VAL A 214 16.33 -14.16 10.36
CA VAL A 214 15.79 -14.13 9.00
C VAL A 214 16.96 -13.98 8.01
N PRO A 215 16.99 -14.74 6.91
CA PRO A 215 18.00 -14.54 5.87
C PRO A 215 18.02 -13.07 5.40
N PRO A 216 19.19 -12.50 5.11
CA PRO A 216 19.26 -11.12 4.64
C PRO A 216 18.43 -10.94 3.37
N VAL A 217 17.49 -9.99 3.41
CA VAL A 217 16.66 -9.62 2.26
C VAL A 217 17.21 -8.30 1.71
N SER A 218 17.58 -8.31 0.45
CA SER A 218 17.98 -7.10 -0.26
C SER A 218 16.74 -6.26 -0.59
N TYR A 219 16.55 -5.14 0.08
CA TYR A 219 15.43 -4.21 -0.16
C TYR A 219 15.85 -3.21 -1.23
N THR A 220 15.71 -3.60 -2.47
CA THR A 220 15.82 -2.68 -3.60
C THR A 220 14.45 -2.19 -4.03
N HIS A 221 13.77 -1.40 -3.19
CA HIS A 221 12.60 -0.62 -3.71
C HIS A 221 12.23 0.49 -2.75
#